data_2a1ab5ae8e3a2e0977fb0e4e906d8477
#
_entry.id   2a1ab5ae8e3a2e0977fb0e4e906d8477
#
_cell.length_a   1.000
_cell.length_b   1.000
_cell.length_c   1.000
_cell.angle_alpha   90.00
_cell.angle_beta   90.00
_cell.angle_gamma   90.00
#
_symmetry.space_group_name_H-M   'P 1'
#
loop_
_entity.id
_entity.type
_entity.pdbx_description
1 polymer ?
#
loop_
_entity_poly.entity_id
_entity_poly.type
_entity_poly.pdbx_seq_one_letter_code
_entity_poly.pdbx_strand_id
1 'polypeptide(L)'
;VVTETPEAVRTAITHVPLSAKPLPPLDTTTGPWPGDYVEVAGHRVHVRRTPGEGTRTAVYVHGLGGSATNWTDLAAQLSGYAEGHALDLPGFGRSEPIHGYDFRMLTHAEVVTRYIESLGTGPVDLLGNSMGGAITLMAAASRPDLVRTLTLVSPAVPDLRLSLRRVSDPRMPLAFLPVVGARVREQLASVTAEERTRQMLRLCFADPDQVPDNRIRQSREEYAERSAQAWAGNALNRSTIELIRTWLVPRSKSLWLLPPKVTAPTLVVWGTHDRLVSVRKAPRVARLLPRGRLLVLPRTGHVAQMERPVSVARAVLGMWEAADRDEW
;
A
#
# COMPACT_ATOMS: atom_id res chain seq x y z
N VAL A 1 -3.62 -39.12 -10.12
CA VAL A 1 -4.06 -37.73 -9.91
C VAL A 1 -4.62 -37.66 -8.51
N VAL A 2 -3.78 -37.22 -7.56
CA VAL A 2 -4.23 -36.96 -6.17
C VAL A 2 -5.01 -35.65 -6.25
N THR A 3 -6.31 -35.73 -6.16
CA THR A 3 -7.16 -34.57 -5.93
C THR A 3 -6.89 -34.09 -4.50
N GLU A 4 -6.02 -33.06 -4.36
CA GLU A 4 -5.90 -32.36 -3.09
C GLU A 4 -7.27 -31.87 -2.64
N THR A 5 -7.67 -32.25 -1.45
CA THR A 5 -8.94 -31.83 -0.88
C THR A 5 -8.94 -30.30 -0.72
N PRO A 6 -10.08 -29.62 -0.92
CA PRO A 6 -10.16 -28.16 -0.76
C PRO A 6 -9.67 -27.64 0.61
N GLU A 7 -9.65 -28.51 1.59
CA GLU A 7 -9.21 -28.22 2.98
C GLU A 7 -7.70 -28.13 3.12
N ALA A 8 -6.92 -29.01 2.49
CA ALA A 8 -5.47 -28.98 2.50
C ALA A 8 -4.92 -27.72 1.81
N VAL A 9 -5.56 -27.29 0.71
CA VAL A 9 -5.19 -26.05 -0.02
C VAL A 9 -5.47 -24.80 0.84
N ARG A 10 -6.57 -24.80 1.61
CA ARG A 10 -6.90 -23.67 2.51
C ARG A 10 -5.88 -23.55 3.64
N THR A 11 -5.51 -24.64 4.25
CA THR A 11 -4.56 -24.66 5.38
C THR A 11 -3.19 -24.15 4.94
N ALA A 12 -2.68 -24.58 3.80
CA ALA A 12 -1.38 -24.15 3.28
C ALA A 12 -1.30 -22.65 2.96
N ILE A 13 -2.41 -22.04 2.52
CA ILE A 13 -2.43 -20.62 2.13
C ILE A 13 -2.64 -19.68 3.33
N THR A 14 -3.30 -20.14 4.38
CA THR A 14 -3.73 -19.30 5.51
C THR A 14 -2.85 -19.46 6.76
N HIS A 15 -1.89 -20.38 6.74
CA HIS A 15 -0.98 -20.56 7.88
C HIS A 15 0.13 -19.49 7.85
N VAL A 16 -0.07 -18.44 8.65
CA VAL A 16 0.91 -17.38 8.88
C VAL A 16 1.33 -17.43 10.34
N PRO A 17 2.62 -17.61 10.65
CA PRO A 17 3.10 -17.51 12.03
C PRO A 17 2.91 -16.08 12.53
N LEU A 18 2.40 -15.94 13.75
CA LEU A 18 2.26 -14.68 14.44
C LEU A 18 3.32 -14.60 15.53
N SER A 19 4.16 -13.58 15.47
CA SER A 19 5.21 -13.36 16.46
C SER A 19 4.63 -13.13 17.86
N ALA A 20 5.23 -13.76 18.85
CA ALA A 20 4.96 -13.51 20.26
C ALA A 20 5.87 -12.41 20.87
N LYS A 21 6.79 -11.86 20.10
CA LYS A 21 7.69 -10.77 20.55
C LYS A 21 6.90 -9.58 21.09
N PRO A 22 7.41 -8.86 22.09
CA PRO A 22 6.76 -7.68 22.62
C PRO A 22 6.60 -6.62 21.52
N LEU A 23 5.44 -5.97 21.50
CA LEU A 23 5.17 -4.80 20.66
C LEU A 23 4.99 -3.59 21.56
N PRO A 24 5.42 -2.40 21.13
CA PRO A 24 5.10 -1.19 21.87
C PRO A 24 3.56 -1.02 21.96
N PRO A 25 3.04 -0.39 23.02
CA PRO A 25 1.63 -0.03 23.08
C PRO A 25 1.22 0.77 21.85
N LEU A 26 0.04 0.49 21.32
CA LEU A 26 -0.49 1.28 20.21
C LEU A 26 -0.89 2.66 20.73
N ASP A 27 -0.09 3.66 20.42
CA ASP A 27 -0.38 5.06 20.74
C ASP A 27 -0.92 5.79 19.51
N THR A 28 -2.24 5.92 19.44
CA THR A 28 -2.90 6.64 18.37
C THR A 28 -2.85 8.16 18.54
N THR A 29 -2.28 8.67 19.63
CA THR A 29 -2.11 10.12 19.85
C THR A 29 -0.84 10.65 19.21
N THR A 30 0.14 9.79 18.92
CA THR A 30 1.38 10.15 18.24
C THR A 30 1.08 10.76 16.87
N GLY A 31 1.75 11.90 16.58
CA GLY A 31 1.71 12.53 15.26
C GLY A 31 2.42 11.71 14.18
N PRO A 32 2.34 12.15 12.92
CA PRO A 32 3.15 11.55 11.86
C PRO A 32 4.64 11.64 12.19
N TRP A 33 5.38 10.57 11.88
CA TRP A 33 6.83 10.55 12.05
C TRP A 33 7.51 11.70 11.32
N PRO A 34 8.63 12.25 11.84
CA PRO A 34 9.38 13.29 11.16
C PRO A 34 9.83 12.80 9.78
N GLY A 35 9.99 13.73 8.84
CA GLY A 35 10.39 13.42 7.49
C GLY A 35 11.20 14.51 6.85
N ASP A 36 12.10 14.10 5.97
CA ASP A 36 12.99 14.94 5.19
C ASP A 36 12.89 14.60 3.70
N TYR A 37 13.48 15.45 2.88
CA TYR A 37 13.58 15.22 1.45
C TYR A 37 14.90 14.55 1.09
N VAL A 38 14.81 13.56 0.20
CA VAL A 38 15.96 12.83 -0.37
C VAL A 38 15.90 12.95 -1.88
N GLU A 39 17.03 13.23 -2.51
CA GLU A 39 17.16 13.20 -3.97
C GLU A 39 17.31 11.76 -4.45
N VAL A 40 16.38 11.30 -5.29
CA VAL A 40 16.32 9.94 -5.82
C VAL A 40 16.08 9.99 -7.32
N ALA A 41 17.05 9.62 -8.13
CA ALA A 41 16.93 9.57 -9.59
C ALA A 41 16.38 10.89 -10.21
N GLY A 42 16.81 12.04 -9.68
CA GLY A 42 16.34 13.36 -10.09
C GLY A 42 14.97 13.79 -9.52
N HIS A 43 14.41 13.00 -8.58
CA HIS A 43 13.18 13.33 -7.88
C HIS A 43 13.48 13.73 -6.44
N ARG A 44 12.88 14.81 -5.99
CA ARG A 44 12.89 15.21 -4.58
C ARG A 44 11.76 14.50 -3.84
N VAL A 45 12.10 13.37 -3.20
CA VAL A 45 11.15 12.48 -2.51
C VAL A 45 11.13 12.79 -1.02
N HIS A 46 9.96 13.06 -0.48
CA HIS A 46 9.77 13.19 0.97
C HIS A 46 9.66 11.80 1.58
N VAL A 47 10.41 11.56 2.65
CA VAL A 47 10.47 10.28 3.37
C VAL A 47 10.30 10.53 4.86
N ARG A 48 9.32 9.88 5.49
CA ARG A 48 9.20 9.87 6.94
C ARG A 48 10.00 8.72 7.52
N ARG A 49 10.78 9.02 8.55
CA ARG A 49 11.64 8.03 9.21
C ARG A 49 11.12 7.70 10.60
N THR A 50 10.94 6.41 10.86
CA THR A 50 10.64 5.87 12.18
C THR A 50 11.94 5.32 12.74
N PRO A 51 12.44 5.84 13.86
CA PRO A 51 13.61 5.29 14.51
C PRO A 51 13.41 3.80 14.83
N GLY A 52 14.46 2.99 14.67
CA GLY A 52 14.40 1.56 14.94
C GLY A 52 15.62 1.09 15.74
N GLU A 53 15.41 0.10 16.63
CA GLU A 53 16.46 -0.49 17.45
C GLU A 53 17.12 -1.71 16.78
N GLY A 54 16.51 -2.24 15.70
CA GLY A 54 16.98 -3.43 15.00
C GLY A 54 17.99 -3.14 13.88
N THR A 55 18.55 -4.19 13.33
CA THR A 55 19.46 -4.14 12.16
C THR A 55 18.72 -4.16 10.83
N ARG A 56 17.39 -4.21 10.84
CA ARG A 56 16.54 -4.25 9.66
C ARG A 56 16.15 -2.86 9.21
N THR A 57 16.02 -2.69 7.90
CA THR A 57 15.43 -1.52 7.29
C THR A 57 14.12 -1.90 6.64
N ALA A 58 13.03 -1.27 7.03
CA ALA A 58 11.69 -1.46 6.47
C ALA A 58 11.31 -0.26 5.59
N VAL A 59 10.95 -0.52 4.33
CA VAL A 59 10.52 0.51 3.38
C VAL A 59 9.04 0.35 3.09
N TYR A 60 8.28 1.43 3.25
CA TYR A 60 6.83 1.45 3.16
C TYR A 60 6.36 2.29 1.97
N VAL A 61 5.46 1.73 1.15
CA VAL A 61 4.93 2.36 -0.06
C VAL A 61 3.39 2.42 0.01
N HIS A 62 2.86 3.65 0.04
CA HIS A 62 1.43 3.90 0.20
C HIS A 62 0.60 3.61 -1.06
N GLY A 63 -0.73 3.56 -0.90
CA GLY A 63 -1.70 3.41 -1.97
C GLY A 63 -2.02 4.69 -2.74
N LEU A 64 -2.86 4.56 -3.77
CA LEU A 64 -3.36 5.68 -4.56
C LEU A 64 -4.07 6.71 -3.67
N GLY A 65 -3.65 7.97 -3.77
CA GLY A 65 -4.20 9.05 -2.95
C GLY A 65 -3.79 9.02 -1.47
N GLY A 66 -2.93 8.09 -1.06
CA GLY A 66 -2.32 8.04 0.26
C GLY A 66 -1.03 8.86 0.37
N SER A 67 -0.32 8.65 1.46
CA SER A 67 1.00 9.23 1.74
C SER A 67 1.77 8.35 2.74
N ALA A 68 2.97 8.76 3.09
CA ALA A 68 3.79 8.15 4.12
C ALA A 68 3.08 8.00 5.47
N THR A 69 2.11 8.88 5.78
CA THR A 69 1.34 8.86 7.03
C THR A 69 0.48 7.60 7.19
N ASN A 70 0.16 6.90 6.09
CA ASN A 70 -0.61 5.66 6.14
C ASN A 70 0.12 4.50 6.86
N TRP A 71 1.39 4.69 7.17
CA TRP A 71 2.23 3.71 7.82
C TRP A 71 2.61 4.06 9.26
N THR A 72 2.16 5.23 9.77
CA THR A 72 2.54 5.76 11.10
C THR A 72 2.42 4.72 12.20
N ASP A 73 1.25 4.07 12.31
CA ASP A 73 0.96 3.13 13.40
C ASP A 73 1.70 1.79 13.22
N LEU A 74 1.74 1.26 12.00
CA LEU A 74 2.46 0.02 11.73
C LEU A 74 3.97 0.20 11.92
N ALA A 75 4.54 1.31 11.46
CA ALA A 75 5.95 1.61 11.64
C ALA A 75 6.30 1.74 13.13
N ALA A 76 5.42 2.38 13.94
CA ALA A 76 5.56 2.41 15.39
C ALA A 76 5.59 1.02 16.01
N GLN A 77 4.70 0.10 15.58
CA GLN A 77 4.68 -1.26 16.10
C GLN A 77 5.93 -2.06 15.73
N LEU A 78 6.61 -1.72 14.64
CA LEU A 78 7.81 -2.41 14.16
C LEU A 78 9.11 -1.73 14.61
N SER A 79 9.07 -0.57 15.27
CA SER A 79 10.24 0.25 15.62
C SER A 79 11.25 -0.44 16.53
N GLY A 80 10.84 -1.37 17.39
CA GLY A 80 11.77 -2.19 18.19
C GLY A 80 12.58 -3.21 17.37
N TYR A 81 12.33 -3.33 16.06
CA TYR A 81 12.90 -4.39 15.21
C TYR A 81 13.46 -3.89 13.89
N ALA A 82 13.06 -2.72 13.43
CA ALA A 82 13.50 -2.15 12.17
C ALA A 82 13.44 -0.62 12.17
N GLU A 83 14.40 0.03 11.54
CA GLU A 83 14.26 1.41 11.09
C GLU A 83 13.26 1.49 9.94
N GLY A 84 12.29 2.40 10.05
CA GLY A 84 11.20 2.54 9.08
C GLY A 84 11.38 3.73 8.16
N HIS A 85 11.18 3.53 6.85
CA HIS A 85 11.24 4.55 5.81
C HIS A 85 9.93 4.55 5.01
N ALA A 86 9.03 5.48 5.30
CA ALA A 86 7.78 5.62 4.58
C ALA A 86 7.90 6.73 3.52
N LEU A 87 7.78 6.35 2.25
CA LEU A 87 7.95 7.25 1.12
C LEU A 87 6.63 7.92 0.75
N ASP A 88 6.69 9.21 0.43
CA ASP A 88 5.69 9.86 -0.40
C ASP A 88 6.10 9.67 -1.88
N LEU A 89 5.33 8.91 -2.65
CA LEU A 89 5.61 8.73 -4.07
C LEU A 89 5.48 10.06 -4.83
N PRO A 90 6.26 10.31 -5.92
CA PRO A 90 6.11 11.51 -6.73
C PRO A 90 4.66 11.79 -7.14
N GLY A 91 4.16 12.98 -6.82
CA GLY A 91 2.76 13.35 -7.02
C GLY A 91 1.83 13.04 -5.84
N PHE A 92 2.37 12.58 -4.70
CA PHE A 92 1.61 12.28 -3.49
C PHE A 92 2.31 12.84 -2.25
N GLY A 93 1.53 12.98 -1.15
CA GLY A 93 2.03 13.51 0.10
C GLY A 93 2.70 14.87 -0.10
N ARG A 94 4.00 14.94 0.19
CA ARG A 94 4.83 16.14 0.03
C ARG A 94 5.83 16.07 -1.14
N SER A 95 5.79 14.99 -1.92
CA SER A 95 6.69 14.79 -3.07
C SER A 95 6.10 15.38 -4.34
N GLU A 96 6.52 16.60 -4.68
CA GLU A 96 6.17 17.22 -5.94
C GLU A 96 6.77 16.43 -7.13
N PRO A 97 5.97 16.11 -8.15
CA PRO A 97 6.51 15.41 -9.32
C PRO A 97 7.34 16.36 -10.19
N ILE A 98 8.41 15.87 -10.78
CA ILE A 98 9.17 16.64 -11.78
C ILE A 98 8.31 16.91 -13.00
N HIS A 99 8.68 17.95 -13.77
CA HIS A 99 8.02 18.24 -15.03
C HIS A 99 8.10 17.04 -15.98
N GLY A 100 6.96 16.67 -16.58
CA GLY A 100 6.90 15.53 -17.51
C GLY A 100 6.81 14.16 -16.85
N TYR A 101 6.70 14.06 -15.51
CA TYR A 101 6.52 12.78 -14.84
C TYR A 101 5.32 12.01 -15.40
N ASP A 102 5.51 10.72 -15.74
CA ASP A 102 4.51 9.96 -16.49
C ASP A 102 3.48 9.23 -15.62
N PHE A 103 3.72 9.13 -14.30
CA PHE A 103 2.88 8.46 -13.31
C PHE A 103 2.63 6.96 -13.56
N ARG A 104 3.42 6.31 -14.40
CA ARG A 104 3.32 4.88 -14.63
C ARG A 104 3.73 4.10 -13.40
N MET A 105 3.10 2.95 -13.20
CA MET A 105 3.43 2.07 -12.05
C MET A 105 4.91 1.62 -12.09
N LEU A 106 5.48 1.41 -13.28
CA LEU A 106 6.88 1.05 -13.44
C LEU A 106 7.83 2.21 -13.07
N THR A 107 7.46 3.45 -13.40
CA THR A 107 8.27 4.64 -13.05
C THR A 107 8.26 4.85 -11.53
N HIS A 108 7.10 4.68 -10.87
CA HIS A 108 7.05 4.67 -9.42
C HIS A 108 7.90 3.53 -8.81
N ALA A 109 7.86 2.32 -9.40
CA ALA A 109 8.67 1.19 -8.93
C ALA A 109 10.17 1.47 -9.10
N GLU A 110 10.57 2.17 -10.16
CA GLU A 110 11.96 2.60 -10.34
C GLU A 110 12.38 3.59 -9.24
N VAL A 111 11.56 4.60 -8.92
CA VAL A 111 11.86 5.53 -7.81
C VAL A 111 12.03 4.78 -6.49
N VAL A 112 11.14 3.82 -6.17
CA VAL A 112 11.27 2.99 -4.96
C VAL A 112 12.57 2.18 -4.98
N THR A 113 12.90 1.55 -6.10
CA THR A 113 14.12 0.76 -6.27
C THR A 113 15.37 1.60 -6.07
N ARG A 114 15.43 2.77 -6.71
CA ARG A 114 16.56 3.71 -6.59
C ARG A 114 16.69 4.27 -5.17
N TYR A 115 15.55 4.49 -4.48
CA TYR A 115 15.58 4.87 -3.09
C TYR A 115 16.23 3.76 -2.23
N ILE A 116 15.81 2.50 -2.40
CA ILE A 116 16.39 1.37 -1.67
C ILE A 116 17.90 1.24 -1.95
N GLU A 117 18.30 1.38 -3.21
CA GLU A 117 19.74 1.38 -3.58
C GLU A 117 20.52 2.49 -2.85
N SER A 118 19.94 3.69 -2.74
CA SER A 118 20.59 4.83 -2.10
C SER A 118 20.79 4.68 -0.61
N LEU A 119 20.06 3.77 0.06
CA LEU A 119 20.22 3.50 1.49
C LEU A 119 21.56 2.77 1.78
N GLY A 120 22.05 1.95 0.84
CA GLY A 120 23.30 1.21 1.02
C GLY A 120 23.29 0.17 2.15
N THR A 121 22.11 -0.14 2.72
CA THR A 121 21.97 -1.06 3.87
C THR A 121 21.85 -2.53 3.47
N GLY A 122 21.89 -2.84 2.16
CA GLY A 122 21.59 -4.17 1.62
C GLY A 122 20.08 -4.39 1.45
N PRO A 123 19.63 -5.66 1.36
CA PRO A 123 18.21 -5.95 1.13
C PRO A 123 17.32 -5.44 2.24
N VAL A 124 16.19 -4.82 1.89
CA VAL A 124 15.21 -4.26 2.82
C VAL A 124 13.98 -5.14 2.99
N ASP A 125 13.25 -4.94 4.07
CA ASP A 125 11.90 -5.46 4.25
C ASP A 125 10.94 -4.47 3.59
N LEU A 126 10.32 -4.87 2.45
CA LEU A 126 9.54 -3.98 1.60
C LEU A 126 8.04 -4.21 1.83
N LEU A 127 7.30 -3.13 2.13
CA LEU A 127 5.87 -3.20 2.41
C LEU A 127 5.09 -2.26 1.47
N GLY A 128 3.99 -2.74 0.89
CA GLY A 128 3.17 -1.93 0.00
C GLY A 128 1.68 -2.16 0.17
N ASN A 129 0.90 -1.07 0.15
CA ASN A 129 -0.56 -1.13 0.18
C ASN A 129 -1.16 -0.74 -1.15
N SER A 130 -2.16 -1.48 -1.63
CA SER A 130 -2.95 -1.12 -2.82
C SER A 130 -2.08 -0.88 -4.06
N MET A 131 -2.08 0.34 -4.61
CA MET A 131 -1.18 0.78 -5.68
C MET A 131 0.29 0.57 -5.28
N GLY A 132 0.66 0.93 -4.04
CA GLY A 132 1.99 0.66 -3.49
C GLY A 132 2.30 -0.83 -3.45
N GLY A 133 1.30 -1.69 -3.21
CA GLY A 133 1.46 -3.15 -3.30
C GLY A 133 1.78 -3.64 -4.72
N ALA A 134 1.17 -3.03 -5.75
CA ALA A 134 1.52 -3.33 -7.14
C ALA A 134 2.94 -2.83 -7.48
N ILE A 135 3.31 -1.64 -7.00
CA ILE A 135 4.63 -1.03 -7.18
C ILE A 135 5.72 -1.88 -6.52
N THR A 136 5.53 -2.28 -5.26
CA THR A 136 6.49 -3.11 -4.51
C THR A 136 6.61 -4.52 -5.09
N LEU A 137 5.53 -5.08 -5.64
CA LEU A 137 5.57 -6.33 -6.39
C LEU A 137 6.42 -6.19 -7.66
N MET A 138 6.30 -5.07 -8.40
CA MET A 138 7.13 -4.78 -9.57
C MET A 138 8.61 -4.62 -9.18
N ALA A 139 8.89 -3.87 -8.12
CA ALA A 139 10.26 -3.69 -7.60
C ALA A 139 10.88 -5.03 -7.18
N ALA A 140 10.18 -5.85 -6.39
CA ALA A 140 10.67 -7.15 -5.93
C ALA A 140 10.89 -8.16 -7.07
N ALA A 141 10.04 -8.11 -8.12
CA ALA A 141 10.18 -8.99 -9.28
C ALA A 141 11.32 -8.56 -10.22
N SER A 142 11.66 -7.27 -10.26
CA SER A 142 12.73 -6.73 -11.12
C SER A 142 14.09 -6.70 -10.44
N ARG A 143 14.12 -6.50 -9.12
CA ARG A 143 15.33 -6.40 -8.30
C ARG A 143 15.19 -7.25 -7.02
N PRO A 144 15.20 -8.59 -7.18
CA PRO A 144 15.07 -9.50 -6.03
C PRO A 144 16.26 -9.37 -5.05
N ASP A 145 17.41 -8.90 -5.51
CA ASP A 145 18.61 -8.62 -4.71
C ASP A 145 18.39 -7.52 -3.66
N LEU A 146 17.43 -6.63 -3.85
CA LEU A 146 17.14 -5.51 -2.95
C LEU A 146 16.06 -5.83 -1.90
N VAL A 147 15.39 -6.97 -2.00
CA VAL A 147 14.22 -7.28 -1.16
C VAL A 147 14.47 -8.52 -0.31
N ARG A 148 14.59 -8.33 1.00
CA ARG A 148 14.73 -9.41 1.99
C ARG A 148 13.40 -10.11 2.22
N THR A 149 12.34 -9.37 2.48
CA THR A 149 10.97 -9.85 2.58
C THR A 149 10.00 -8.87 1.91
N LEU A 150 8.84 -9.36 1.48
CA LEU A 150 7.79 -8.55 0.87
C LEU A 150 6.48 -8.69 1.65
N THR A 151 5.84 -7.57 1.99
CA THR A 151 4.48 -7.55 2.56
C THR A 151 3.55 -6.80 1.61
N LEU A 152 2.53 -7.49 1.13
CA LEU A 152 1.52 -6.95 0.22
C LEU A 152 0.19 -6.79 0.97
N VAL A 153 -0.21 -5.56 1.26
CA VAL A 153 -1.50 -5.26 1.89
C VAL A 153 -2.52 -4.88 0.83
N SER A 154 -3.51 -5.76 0.59
CA SER A 154 -4.57 -5.51 -0.40
C SER A 154 -4.03 -4.99 -1.75
N PRO A 155 -3.01 -5.63 -2.37
CA PRO A 155 -2.34 -5.09 -3.55
C PRO A 155 -3.31 -4.86 -4.71
N ALA A 156 -3.10 -3.77 -5.47
CA ALA A 156 -3.93 -3.38 -6.59
C ALA A 156 -3.70 -4.29 -7.83
N VAL A 157 -4.00 -5.57 -7.68
CA VAL A 157 -3.99 -6.54 -8.80
C VAL A 157 -5.20 -6.36 -9.72
N PRO A 158 -5.13 -6.80 -10.99
CA PRO A 158 -6.23 -6.67 -11.93
C PRO A 158 -7.55 -7.23 -11.39
N ASP A 159 -8.52 -6.33 -11.20
CA ASP A 159 -9.87 -6.64 -10.74
C ASP A 159 -10.89 -5.78 -11.49
N LEU A 160 -11.28 -6.23 -12.66
CA LEU A 160 -12.15 -5.51 -13.61
C LEU A 160 -13.64 -5.53 -13.24
N ARG A 161 -14.00 -5.87 -12.00
CA ARG A 161 -15.41 -5.83 -11.57
C ARG A 161 -15.88 -4.38 -11.50
N LEU A 162 -16.95 -4.10 -12.23
CA LEU A 162 -17.65 -2.83 -12.11
C LEU A 162 -18.48 -2.81 -10.81
N SER A 163 -18.25 -1.82 -9.97
CA SER A 163 -19.02 -1.61 -8.73
C SER A 163 -18.96 -0.15 -8.29
N LEU A 164 -20.11 0.45 -8.09
CA LEU A 164 -20.22 1.80 -7.53
C LEU A 164 -19.69 1.91 -6.09
N ARG A 165 -19.57 0.77 -5.38
CA ARG A 165 -18.97 0.72 -4.04
C ARG A 165 -17.47 0.99 -4.02
N ARG A 166 -16.82 1.03 -5.19
CA ARG A 166 -15.37 1.26 -5.36
C ARG A 166 -15.01 2.73 -5.58
N VAL A 167 -16.00 3.60 -5.71
CA VAL A 167 -15.77 5.03 -5.91
C VAL A 167 -16.07 5.78 -4.62
N SER A 168 -15.23 6.73 -4.27
CA SER A 168 -15.40 7.56 -3.07
C SER A 168 -16.62 8.49 -3.19
N ASP A 169 -16.94 8.89 -4.42
CA ASP A 169 -18.10 9.70 -4.75
C ASP A 169 -18.84 9.09 -5.95
N PRO A 170 -20.15 8.82 -5.85
CA PRO A 170 -20.93 8.21 -6.93
C PRO A 170 -20.99 9.08 -8.20
N ARG A 171 -20.66 10.37 -8.11
CA ARG A 171 -20.58 11.29 -9.26
C ARG A 171 -19.32 11.08 -10.10
N MET A 172 -18.26 10.44 -9.56
CA MET A 172 -16.97 10.28 -10.26
C MET A 172 -17.11 9.69 -11.67
N PRO A 173 -17.92 8.66 -11.95
CA PRO A 173 -18.09 8.16 -13.33
C PRO A 173 -18.63 9.22 -14.28
N LEU A 174 -19.47 10.13 -13.82
CA LEU A 174 -20.05 11.20 -14.63
C LEU A 174 -19.01 12.27 -15.01
N ALA A 175 -17.92 12.40 -14.23
CA ALA A 175 -16.85 13.35 -14.52
C ALA A 175 -16.14 13.08 -15.86
N PHE A 176 -16.28 11.87 -16.39
CA PHE A 176 -15.69 11.45 -17.69
C PHE A 176 -16.63 11.66 -18.88
N LEU A 177 -17.88 12.06 -18.66
CA LEU A 177 -18.81 12.30 -19.74
C LEU A 177 -18.53 13.63 -20.45
N PRO A 178 -18.65 13.70 -21.80
CA PRO A 178 -18.24 14.88 -22.58
C PRO A 178 -19.03 16.16 -22.28
N VAL A 179 -20.32 16.06 -21.96
CA VAL A 179 -21.19 17.25 -21.77
C VAL A 179 -21.27 17.68 -20.31
N VAL A 180 -21.52 16.74 -19.40
CA VAL A 180 -21.74 17.03 -17.97
C VAL A 180 -20.45 16.95 -17.15
N GLY A 181 -19.41 16.35 -17.69
CA GLY A 181 -18.17 16.05 -16.95
C GLY A 181 -17.46 17.30 -16.41
N ALA A 182 -17.49 18.43 -17.12
CA ALA A 182 -16.89 19.68 -16.66
C ALA A 182 -17.54 20.18 -15.38
N ARG A 183 -18.87 20.23 -15.32
CA ARG A 183 -19.63 20.63 -14.12
C ARG A 183 -19.42 19.66 -12.96
N VAL A 184 -19.38 18.36 -13.25
CA VAL A 184 -19.15 17.34 -12.22
C VAL A 184 -17.75 17.46 -11.65
N ARG A 185 -16.71 17.70 -12.48
CA ARG A 185 -15.33 17.95 -11.99
C ARG A 185 -15.26 19.18 -11.10
N GLU A 186 -15.94 20.27 -11.47
CA GLU A 186 -16.03 21.49 -10.64
C GLU A 186 -16.68 21.20 -9.29
N GLN A 187 -17.80 20.49 -9.27
CA GLN A 187 -18.46 20.06 -8.03
C GLN A 187 -17.56 19.11 -7.19
N LEU A 188 -16.83 18.20 -7.82
CA LEU A 188 -15.89 17.33 -7.12
C LEU A 188 -14.70 18.13 -6.59
N ALA A 189 -14.26 19.18 -7.26
CA ALA A 189 -13.19 20.06 -6.80
C ALA A 189 -13.61 20.90 -5.57
N SER A 190 -14.87 21.24 -5.45
CA SER A 190 -15.42 22.02 -4.30
C SER A 190 -15.70 21.17 -3.05
N VAL A 191 -15.52 19.86 -3.10
CA VAL A 191 -15.68 18.98 -1.93
C VAL A 191 -14.67 19.32 -0.85
N THR A 192 -15.14 19.58 0.37
CA THR A 192 -14.29 19.98 1.50
C THR A 192 -13.32 18.87 1.93
N ALA A 193 -12.21 19.23 2.57
CA ALA A 193 -11.27 18.26 3.13
C ALA A 193 -11.95 17.30 4.12
N GLU A 194 -12.92 17.80 4.92
CA GLU A 194 -13.69 16.98 5.84
C GLU A 194 -14.54 15.93 5.12
N GLU A 195 -15.29 16.34 4.10
CA GLU A 195 -16.13 15.40 3.35
C GLU A 195 -15.25 14.39 2.57
N ARG A 196 -14.12 14.81 2.01
CA ARG A 196 -13.14 13.89 1.40
C ARG A 196 -12.61 12.87 2.41
N THR A 197 -12.23 13.31 3.60
CA THR A 197 -11.80 12.43 4.69
C THR A 197 -12.90 11.41 5.00
N ARG A 198 -14.14 11.86 5.21
CA ARG A 198 -15.28 10.98 5.50
C ARG A 198 -15.54 9.96 4.37
N GLN A 199 -15.47 10.40 3.12
CA GLN A 199 -15.63 9.53 1.94
C GLN A 199 -14.53 8.47 1.87
N MET A 200 -13.28 8.85 2.12
CA MET A 200 -12.14 7.92 2.11
C MET A 200 -12.18 6.93 3.27
N LEU A 201 -12.58 7.37 4.47
CA LEU A 201 -12.77 6.47 5.60
C LEU A 201 -13.84 5.42 5.29
N ARG A 202 -15.00 5.83 4.77
CA ARG A 202 -16.07 4.90 4.37
C ARG A 202 -15.65 3.94 3.26
N LEU A 203 -14.77 4.35 2.37
CA LEU A 203 -14.28 3.52 1.27
C LEU A 203 -13.22 2.52 1.72
N CYS A 204 -12.28 2.94 2.56
CA CYS A 204 -11.09 2.19 2.90
C CYS A 204 -11.21 1.35 4.17
N PHE A 205 -12.00 1.80 5.17
CA PHE A 205 -12.15 1.11 6.45
C PHE A 205 -13.43 0.26 6.47
N ALA A 206 -13.37 -0.87 7.16
CA ALA A 206 -14.55 -1.69 7.39
C ALA A 206 -15.52 -0.98 8.34
N ASP A 207 -14.98 -0.39 9.40
CA ASP A 207 -15.69 0.37 10.42
C ASP A 207 -15.06 1.77 10.58
N PRO A 208 -15.55 2.78 9.84
CA PRO A 208 -15.04 4.15 9.91
C PRO A 208 -15.21 4.81 11.29
N ASP A 209 -16.21 4.37 12.05
CA ASP A 209 -16.55 4.97 13.35
C ASP A 209 -15.56 4.55 14.46
N GLN A 210 -14.74 3.53 14.20
CA GLN A 210 -13.67 3.09 15.11
C GLN A 210 -12.34 3.81 14.87
N VAL A 211 -12.26 4.68 13.86
CA VAL A 211 -11.02 5.42 13.59
C VAL A 211 -10.83 6.50 14.65
N PRO A 212 -9.69 6.56 15.35
CA PRO A 212 -9.44 7.56 16.39
C PRO A 212 -9.54 9.00 15.87
N ASP A 213 -10.12 9.88 16.67
CA ASP A 213 -10.38 11.29 16.30
C ASP A 213 -9.12 12.04 15.82
N ASN A 214 -7.98 11.78 16.45
CA ASN A 214 -6.72 12.40 16.05
C ASN A 214 -6.25 11.90 14.66
N ARG A 215 -6.52 10.65 14.30
CA ARG A 215 -6.24 10.13 12.93
C ARG A 215 -7.19 10.76 11.90
N ILE A 216 -8.44 10.98 12.26
CA ILE A 216 -9.41 11.72 11.42
C ILE A 216 -8.94 13.16 11.23
N ARG A 217 -8.48 13.83 12.31
CA ARG A 217 -7.93 15.19 12.24
C ARG A 217 -6.69 15.26 11.36
N GLN A 218 -5.73 14.35 11.53
CA GLN A 218 -4.53 14.27 10.70
C GLN A 218 -4.87 14.06 9.22
N SER A 219 -5.83 13.19 8.91
CA SER A 219 -6.31 12.99 7.54
C SER A 219 -6.93 14.26 6.95
N ARG A 220 -7.71 15.02 7.74
CA ARG A 220 -8.27 16.31 7.31
C ARG A 220 -7.20 17.33 6.99
N GLU A 221 -6.21 17.46 7.87
CA GLU A 221 -5.07 18.37 7.70
C GLU A 221 -4.29 18.03 6.42
N GLU A 222 -4.03 16.73 6.20
CA GLU A 222 -3.35 16.25 4.99
C GLU A 222 -4.15 16.52 3.71
N TYR A 223 -5.48 16.34 3.75
CA TYR A 223 -6.33 16.68 2.59
C TYR A 223 -6.37 18.18 2.34
N ALA A 224 -6.34 19.01 3.39
CA ALA A 224 -6.25 20.45 3.26
C ALA A 224 -4.91 20.88 2.65
N GLU A 225 -3.78 20.35 3.14
CA GLU A 225 -2.45 20.58 2.55
C GLU A 225 -2.41 20.18 1.07
N ARG A 226 -2.92 18.98 0.76
CA ARG A 226 -2.97 18.46 -0.62
C ARG A 226 -3.82 19.32 -1.54
N SER A 227 -4.93 19.87 -1.06
CA SER A 227 -5.81 20.71 -1.88
C SER A 227 -5.15 22.03 -2.29
N ALA A 228 -4.15 22.48 -1.55
CA ALA A 228 -3.33 23.65 -1.87
C ALA A 228 -2.22 23.38 -2.90
N GLN A 229 -1.92 22.10 -3.20
CA GLN A 229 -0.87 21.71 -4.13
C GLN A 229 -1.43 21.67 -5.56
N ALA A 230 -0.94 22.53 -6.43
CA ALA A 230 -1.41 22.67 -7.81
C ALA A 230 -1.32 21.36 -8.65
N TRP A 231 -0.36 20.49 -8.31
CA TRP A 231 -0.11 19.23 -9.02
C TRP A 231 -0.94 18.04 -8.50
N ALA A 232 -1.47 18.10 -7.27
CA ALA A 232 -2.04 16.93 -6.60
C ALA A 232 -3.25 16.31 -7.32
N GLY A 233 -4.16 17.15 -7.84
CA GLY A 233 -5.32 16.68 -8.59
C GLY A 233 -4.95 15.98 -9.90
N ASN A 234 -3.99 16.54 -10.63
CA ASN A 234 -3.47 15.94 -11.87
C ASN A 234 -2.75 14.61 -11.58
N ALA A 235 -1.90 14.58 -10.55
CA ALA A 235 -1.16 13.39 -10.14
C ALA A 235 -2.11 12.24 -9.79
N LEU A 236 -3.13 12.50 -8.96
CA LEU A 236 -4.14 11.50 -8.60
C LEU A 236 -4.86 10.94 -9.83
N ASN A 237 -5.30 11.84 -10.73
CA ASN A 237 -6.04 11.45 -11.93
C ASN A 237 -5.17 10.62 -12.89
N ARG A 238 -3.95 11.07 -13.18
CA ARG A 238 -3.02 10.35 -14.06
C ARG A 238 -2.61 9.01 -13.47
N SER A 239 -2.27 8.94 -12.19
CA SER A 239 -1.95 7.67 -11.52
C SER A 239 -3.12 6.68 -11.52
N THR A 240 -4.36 7.18 -11.38
CA THR A 240 -5.57 6.34 -11.50
C THR A 240 -5.68 5.74 -12.91
N ILE A 241 -5.49 6.57 -13.95
CA ILE A 241 -5.52 6.11 -15.34
C ILE A 241 -4.41 5.07 -15.60
N GLU A 242 -3.19 5.34 -15.16
CA GLU A 242 -2.06 4.42 -15.34
C GLU A 242 -2.25 3.11 -14.57
N LEU A 243 -2.82 3.15 -13.36
CA LEU A 243 -3.18 1.95 -12.62
C LEU A 243 -4.19 1.10 -13.39
N ILE A 244 -5.26 1.70 -13.92
CA ILE A 244 -6.28 1.02 -14.72
C ILE A 244 -5.66 0.47 -16.01
N ARG A 245 -4.79 1.23 -16.69
CA ARG A 245 -4.05 0.77 -17.88
C ARG A 245 -3.25 -0.50 -17.59
N THR A 246 -2.61 -0.59 -16.41
CA THR A 246 -1.87 -1.79 -15.97
C THR A 246 -2.77 -3.03 -15.88
N TRP A 247 -4.08 -2.85 -15.66
CA TRP A 247 -5.04 -3.96 -15.62
C TRP A 247 -5.57 -4.36 -17.00
N LEU A 248 -5.55 -3.42 -17.96
CA LEU A 248 -6.11 -3.60 -19.30
C LEU A 248 -5.08 -4.10 -20.33
N VAL A 249 -3.85 -4.31 -19.93
CA VAL A 249 -2.80 -4.83 -20.82
C VAL A 249 -3.08 -6.27 -21.27
N PRO A 250 -2.54 -6.72 -22.43
CA PRO A 250 -2.59 -8.11 -22.85
C PRO A 250 -2.01 -9.06 -21.78
N ARG A 251 -2.46 -10.32 -21.79
CA ARG A 251 -2.02 -11.34 -20.83
C ARG A 251 -0.50 -11.47 -20.76
N SER A 252 0.21 -11.30 -21.87
CA SER A 252 1.68 -11.33 -21.96
C SER A 252 2.41 -10.20 -21.23
N LYS A 253 1.68 -9.14 -20.83
CA LYS A 253 2.20 -7.99 -20.07
C LYS A 253 1.49 -7.81 -18.74
N SER A 254 0.65 -8.77 -18.34
CA SER A 254 -0.18 -8.67 -17.15
C SER A 254 0.64 -8.71 -15.87
N LEU A 255 0.22 -7.92 -14.87
CA LEU A 255 0.76 -7.92 -13.51
C LEU A 255 0.78 -9.34 -12.90
N TRP A 256 -0.13 -10.23 -13.34
CA TRP A 256 -0.19 -11.63 -12.90
C TRP A 256 1.04 -12.48 -13.28
N LEU A 257 1.94 -11.96 -14.10
CA LEU A 257 3.19 -12.63 -14.48
C LEU A 257 4.35 -12.29 -13.51
N LEU A 258 4.16 -11.34 -12.61
CA LEU A 258 5.21 -10.90 -11.69
C LEU A 258 5.32 -11.76 -10.41
N PRO A 259 4.24 -12.20 -9.75
CA PRO A 259 4.34 -12.98 -8.52
C PRO A 259 5.26 -14.20 -8.62
N PRO A 260 5.26 -15.00 -9.72
CA PRO A 260 6.19 -16.14 -9.86
C PRO A 260 7.68 -15.76 -9.91
N LYS A 261 8.01 -14.48 -10.13
CA LYS A 261 9.39 -13.98 -10.21
C LYS A 261 9.91 -13.47 -8.87
N VAL A 262 9.05 -13.34 -7.87
CA VAL A 262 9.43 -12.84 -6.53
C VAL A 262 10.01 -14.01 -5.74
N THR A 263 11.29 -13.91 -5.40
CA THR A 263 12.01 -14.94 -4.61
C THR A 263 11.94 -14.70 -3.11
N ALA A 264 11.67 -13.46 -2.70
CA ALA A 264 11.58 -13.07 -1.30
C ALA A 264 10.40 -13.75 -0.59
N PRO A 265 10.54 -14.17 0.68
CA PRO A 265 9.43 -14.52 1.55
C PRO A 265 8.36 -13.44 1.49
N THR A 266 7.12 -13.82 1.18
CA THR A 266 6.06 -12.85 0.93
C THR A 266 4.84 -13.10 1.78
N LEU A 267 4.44 -12.10 2.57
CA LEU A 267 3.19 -12.04 3.32
C LEU A 267 2.14 -11.26 2.53
N VAL A 268 1.02 -11.90 2.21
CA VAL A 268 -0.15 -11.25 1.61
C VAL A 268 -1.19 -11.02 2.71
N VAL A 269 -1.54 -9.77 2.98
CA VAL A 269 -2.56 -9.39 3.97
C VAL A 269 -3.77 -8.84 3.26
N TRP A 270 -4.97 -9.27 3.68
CA TRP A 270 -6.22 -8.79 3.08
C TRP A 270 -7.35 -8.69 4.09
N GLY A 271 -8.17 -7.64 3.99
CA GLY A 271 -9.38 -7.49 4.79
C GLY A 271 -10.60 -8.14 4.11
N THR A 272 -11.48 -8.78 4.92
CA THR A 272 -12.72 -9.39 4.38
C THR A 272 -13.71 -8.36 3.86
N HIS A 273 -13.63 -7.11 4.32
CA HIS A 273 -14.51 -6.01 3.96
C HIS A 273 -13.88 -5.02 2.98
N ASP A 274 -12.82 -5.43 2.29
CA ASP A 274 -12.18 -4.59 1.26
C ASP A 274 -13.16 -4.28 0.13
N ARG A 275 -13.53 -3.00 0.02
CA ARG A 275 -14.46 -2.49 -0.99
C ARG A 275 -13.77 -2.13 -2.30
N LEU A 276 -12.45 -1.90 -2.27
CA LEU A 276 -11.65 -1.46 -3.42
C LEU A 276 -11.10 -2.62 -4.25
N VAL A 277 -10.41 -3.56 -3.63
CA VAL A 277 -9.87 -4.74 -4.31
C VAL A 277 -10.41 -6.00 -3.63
N SER A 278 -11.10 -6.86 -4.42
CA SER A 278 -11.77 -8.00 -3.83
C SER A 278 -10.83 -8.96 -3.13
N VAL A 279 -11.16 -9.31 -1.88
CA VAL A 279 -10.49 -10.38 -1.13
C VAL A 279 -10.48 -11.72 -1.89
N ARG A 280 -11.42 -11.95 -2.82
CA ARG A 280 -11.44 -13.14 -3.71
C ARG A 280 -10.18 -13.25 -4.58
N LYS A 281 -9.41 -12.19 -4.74
CA LYS A 281 -8.12 -12.19 -5.46
C LYS A 281 -6.96 -12.67 -4.57
N ALA A 282 -7.09 -12.57 -3.26
CA ALA A 282 -6.02 -12.86 -2.31
C ALA A 282 -5.46 -14.30 -2.43
N PRO A 283 -6.28 -15.37 -2.54
CA PRO A 283 -5.75 -16.72 -2.72
C PRO A 283 -4.96 -16.90 -4.02
N ARG A 284 -5.34 -16.19 -5.08
CA ARG A 284 -4.59 -16.24 -6.34
C ARG A 284 -3.24 -15.55 -6.21
N VAL A 285 -3.18 -14.37 -5.56
CA VAL A 285 -1.91 -13.67 -5.32
C VAL A 285 -0.96 -14.56 -4.54
N ALA A 286 -1.41 -15.09 -3.40
CA ALA A 286 -0.57 -15.91 -2.53
C ALA A 286 -0.07 -17.19 -3.21
N ARG A 287 -0.93 -17.88 -3.99
CA ARG A 287 -0.53 -19.12 -4.70
C ARG A 287 0.45 -18.91 -5.83
N LEU A 288 0.45 -17.74 -6.46
CA LEU A 288 1.39 -17.43 -7.54
C LEU A 288 2.78 -17.03 -7.03
N LEU A 289 2.90 -16.67 -5.76
CA LEU A 289 4.17 -16.32 -5.10
C LEU A 289 4.86 -17.62 -4.62
N PRO A 290 6.10 -17.92 -5.05
CA PRO A 290 6.80 -19.16 -4.68
C PRO A 290 6.93 -19.36 -3.16
N ARG A 291 7.13 -18.25 -2.42
CA ARG A 291 7.21 -18.20 -0.96
C ARG A 291 6.09 -17.28 -0.42
N GLY A 292 4.86 -17.52 -0.85
CA GLY A 292 3.71 -16.68 -0.48
C GLY A 292 2.84 -17.30 0.59
N ARG A 293 2.53 -16.56 1.68
CA ARG A 293 1.52 -16.94 2.68
C ARG A 293 0.44 -15.86 2.78
N LEU A 294 -0.79 -16.26 3.09
CA LEU A 294 -1.96 -15.38 3.11
C LEU A 294 -2.54 -15.24 4.52
N LEU A 295 -2.65 -14.01 4.98
CA LEU A 295 -3.41 -13.61 6.16
C LEU A 295 -4.68 -12.86 5.73
N VAL A 296 -5.84 -13.40 6.05
CA VAL A 296 -7.12 -12.72 5.85
C VAL A 296 -7.66 -12.25 7.19
N LEU A 297 -7.83 -10.94 7.34
CA LEU A 297 -8.31 -10.32 8.57
C LEU A 297 -9.83 -10.11 8.52
N PRO A 298 -10.59 -10.66 9.47
CA PRO A 298 -12.03 -10.47 9.53
C PRO A 298 -12.37 -9.02 9.89
N ARG A 299 -13.52 -8.53 9.40
CA ARG A 299 -14.02 -7.16 9.68
C ARG A 299 -12.93 -6.10 9.51
N THR A 300 -12.16 -6.20 8.45
CA THR A 300 -11.07 -5.28 8.10
C THR A 300 -11.26 -4.84 6.65
N GLY A 301 -11.03 -3.57 6.39
CA GLY A 301 -11.16 -2.96 5.07
C GLY A 301 -9.90 -3.06 4.21
N HIS A 302 -9.70 -2.06 3.37
CA HIS A 302 -8.62 -1.99 2.37
C HIS A 302 -7.25 -1.65 2.96
N VAL A 303 -7.22 -0.96 4.10
CA VAL A 303 -6.01 -0.42 4.73
C VAL A 303 -5.71 -1.14 6.05
N ALA A 304 -5.49 -2.45 5.97
CA ALA A 304 -5.27 -3.29 7.15
C ALA A 304 -4.11 -2.80 8.04
N GLN A 305 -3.08 -2.18 7.46
CA GLN A 305 -1.95 -1.58 8.18
C GLN A 305 -2.36 -0.39 9.07
N MET A 306 -3.47 0.28 8.75
CA MET A 306 -4.03 1.38 9.55
C MET A 306 -5.11 0.88 10.50
N GLU A 307 -5.96 -0.06 10.05
CA GLU A 307 -7.13 -0.54 10.79
C GLU A 307 -6.77 -1.61 11.83
N ARG A 308 -5.74 -2.40 11.57
CA ARG A 308 -5.26 -3.52 12.43
C ARG A 308 -3.73 -3.54 12.53
N PRO A 309 -3.07 -2.43 12.91
CA PRO A 309 -1.60 -2.32 12.88
C PRO A 309 -0.92 -3.39 13.75
N VAL A 310 -1.44 -3.70 14.92
CA VAL A 310 -0.90 -4.74 15.83
C VAL A 310 -0.95 -6.13 15.19
N SER A 311 -2.08 -6.50 14.58
CA SER A 311 -2.24 -7.82 13.93
C SER A 311 -1.30 -7.95 12.72
N VAL A 312 -1.17 -6.88 11.93
CA VAL A 312 -0.26 -6.84 10.78
C VAL A 312 1.19 -6.90 11.25
N ALA A 313 1.57 -6.15 12.29
CA ALA A 313 2.92 -6.19 12.86
C ALA A 313 3.30 -7.59 13.34
N ARG A 314 2.42 -8.28 14.06
CA ARG A 314 2.67 -9.66 14.51
C ARG A 314 2.90 -10.63 13.36
N ALA A 315 2.15 -10.48 12.26
CA ALA A 315 2.33 -11.31 11.06
C ALA A 315 3.62 -10.96 10.30
N VAL A 316 3.98 -9.67 10.21
CA VAL A 316 5.24 -9.22 9.62
C VAL A 316 6.43 -9.74 10.41
N LEU A 317 6.41 -9.59 11.74
CA LEU A 317 7.48 -10.13 12.60
C LEU A 317 7.55 -11.65 12.54
N GLY A 318 6.42 -12.35 12.52
CA GLY A 318 6.39 -13.80 12.35
C GLY A 318 6.99 -14.25 11.01
N MET A 319 6.76 -13.47 9.93
CA MET A 319 7.44 -13.70 8.64
C MET A 319 8.94 -13.45 8.77
N TRP A 320 9.37 -12.36 9.39
CA TRP A 320 10.79 -12.05 9.55
C TRP A 320 11.53 -13.14 10.33
N GLU A 321 10.94 -13.58 11.45
CA GLU A 321 11.49 -14.67 12.28
C GLU A 321 11.60 -15.99 11.51
N ALA A 322 10.57 -16.35 10.75
CA ALA A 322 10.58 -17.57 9.94
C ALA A 322 11.57 -17.48 8.77
N ALA A 323 11.65 -16.30 8.13
CA ALA A 323 12.60 -16.07 7.05
C ALA A 323 14.07 -16.14 7.52
N ASP A 324 14.37 -15.60 8.70
CA ASP A 324 15.72 -15.67 9.31
C ASP A 324 16.14 -17.10 9.63
N ARG A 325 15.19 -18.02 9.85
CA ARG A 325 15.42 -19.45 10.06
C ARG A 325 15.25 -20.31 8.81
N ASP A 326 14.99 -19.69 7.66
CA ASP A 326 14.63 -20.34 6.39
C ASP A 326 13.42 -21.30 6.49
N GLU A 327 12.45 -20.94 7.32
CA GLU A 327 11.22 -21.70 7.59
C GLU A 327 9.97 -21.12 6.93
N TRP A 328 10.11 -20.04 6.18
CA TRP A 328 8.98 -19.39 5.51
C TRP A 328 8.57 -20.04 4.21
#